data_08b10285abcf89c5988c519874692f2b
#
_entry.id   08b10285abcf89c5988c519874692f2b
#
_cell.length_a   1.000
_cell.length_b   1.000
_cell.length_c   1.000
_cell.angle_alpha   90.00
_cell.angle_beta   90.00
_cell.angle_gamma   90.00
#
_symmetry.space_group_name_H-M   'P 1'
#
loop_
_entity.id
_entity.type
_entity.pdbx_description
1 polymer ?
#
loop_
_entity_poly.entity_id
_entity_poly.type
_entity_poly.pdbx_seq_one_letter_code
_entity_poly.pdbx_strand_id
1 'polypeptide(L)'
;MAKWVCPVCGYVHEGDTPPEKCPICNVPGEKFTLQAEEKTWAAEHIVGVGKVFGEGVPENVREEIISGLRANFEGECSEVGMYLAMARVAHREGYPEIGLYWEKAAYEEAEHAAKFAELLGEVVTDSTKKNLEMRVDAENGATAIHDTVHEMARDEARHGKAFEGLLARYFK
;
A
#
# COMPACT_ATOMS: atom_id res chain seq x y z
N MET A 1 -6.12 27.68 9.65
CA MET A 1 -5.77 28.58 8.53
C MET A 1 -5.93 27.80 7.24
N ALA A 2 -6.59 28.39 6.26
CA ALA A 2 -6.80 27.75 4.97
C ALA A 2 -5.47 27.66 4.18
N LYS A 3 -5.31 26.64 3.36
CA LYS A 3 -4.17 26.48 2.46
C LYS A 3 -4.61 26.75 1.02
N TRP A 4 -3.92 27.64 0.36
CA TRP A 4 -4.18 28.03 -1.01
C TRP A 4 -3.04 27.56 -1.92
N VAL A 5 -3.34 26.80 -2.94
CA VAL A 5 -2.34 26.21 -3.84
C VAL A 5 -2.31 26.97 -5.16
N CYS A 6 -1.11 27.36 -5.57
CA CYS A 6 -0.88 27.92 -6.90
C CYS A 6 -0.98 26.83 -7.95
N PRO A 7 -1.88 26.92 -8.95
CA PRO A 7 -2.06 25.89 -9.97
C PRO A 7 -0.91 25.81 -10.99
N VAL A 8 0.00 26.79 -10.97
CA VAL A 8 1.10 26.85 -11.92
C VAL A 8 2.41 26.26 -11.38
N CYS A 9 2.76 26.59 -10.11
CA CYS A 9 4.04 26.17 -9.55
C CYS A 9 3.92 25.32 -8.28
N GLY A 10 2.68 25.06 -7.80
CA GLY A 10 2.45 24.26 -6.59
C GLY A 10 2.75 24.98 -5.26
N TYR A 11 3.12 26.28 -5.29
CA TYR A 11 3.35 27.03 -4.05
C TYR A 11 2.10 27.02 -3.17
N VAL A 12 2.28 26.76 -1.87
CA VAL A 12 1.21 26.74 -0.89
C VAL A 12 1.31 28.00 -0.02
N HIS A 13 0.22 28.76 0.02
CA HIS A 13 0.04 29.91 0.88
C HIS A 13 -0.90 29.56 2.05
N GLU A 14 -0.49 29.81 3.28
CA GLU A 14 -1.33 29.63 4.47
C GLU A 14 -1.92 30.97 4.90
N GLY A 15 -3.24 31.07 4.85
CA GLY A 15 -3.94 32.29 5.21
C GLY A 15 -5.45 32.16 5.01
N ASP A 16 -6.24 33.12 5.51
CA ASP A 16 -7.70 33.09 5.37
C ASP A 16 -8.16 33.45 3.95
N THR A 17 -7.28 34.11 3.18
CA THR A 17 -7.49 34.46 1.76
C THR A 17 -6.24 34.12 0.96
N PRO A 18 -6.36 33.91 -0.38
CA PRO A 18 -5.20 33.72 -1.23
C PRO A 18 -4.33 34.99 -1.26
N PRO A 19 -3.02 34.90 -1.54
CA PRO A 19 -2.17 36.07 -1.70
C PRO A 19 -2.57 36.87 -2.96
N GLU A 20 -2.28 38.14 -3.03
CA GLU A 20 -2.57 38.93 -4.25
C GLU A 20 -1.88 38.36 -5.50
N LYS A 21 -0.67 37.85 -5.32
CA LYS A 21 0.14 37.20 -6.36
C LYS A 21 0.98 36.09 -5.78
N CYS A 22 1.25 35.08 -6.59
CA CYS A 22 2.19 34.02 -6.22
C CYS A 22 3.61 34.59 -6.09
N PRO A 23 4.29 34.41 -4.95
CA PRO A 23 5.65 34.92 -4.75
C PRO A 23 6.70 34.20 -5.62
N ILE A 24 6.37 33.04 -6.21
CA ILE A 24 7.28 32.24 -7.00
C ILE A 24 7.11 32.53 -8.52
N CYS A 25 5.86 32.48 -9.02
CA CYS A 25 5.60 32.57 -10.46
C CYS A 25 4.75 33.79 -10.87
N ASN A 26 4.43 34.69 -9.95
CA ASN A 26 3.66 35.92 -10.17
C ASN A 26 2.23 35.73 -10.72
N VAL A 27 1.69 34.53 -10.73
CA VAL A 27 0.30 34.28 -11.11
C VAL A 27 -0.64 35.03 -10.16
N PRO A 28 -1.73 35.66 -10.65
CA PRO A 28 -2.67 36.35 -9.79
C PRO A 28 -3.31 35.44 -8.73
N GLY A 29 -3.56 35.97 -7.55
CA GLY A 29 -4.12 35.25 -6.41
C GLY A 29 -5.50 34.64 -6.67
N GLU A 30 -6.31 35.25 -7.53
CA GLU A 30 -7.59 34.70 -7.98
C GLU A 30 -7.51 33.34 -8.67
N LYS A 31 -6.31 32.94 -9.12
CA LYS A 31 -6.03 31.63 -9.70
C LYS A 31 -5.75 30.56 -8.66
N PHE A 32 -5.46 30.94 -7.42
CA PHE A 32 -5.22 29.97 -6.35
C PHE A 32 -6.47 29.16 -6.06
N THR A 33 -6.29 27.89 -5.87
CA THR A 33 -7.34 26.98 -5.43
C THR A 33 -7.20 26.72 -3.93
N LEU A 34 -8.31 26.76 -3.22
CA LEU A 34 -8.33 26.30 -1.83
C LEU A 34 -7.96 24.84 -1.82
N GLN A 35 -6.90 24.49 -1.10
CA GLN A 35 -6.60 23.08 -0.86
C GLN A 35 -7.78 22.56 -0.04
N ALA A 36 -8.55 21.65 -0.62
CA ALA A 36 -9.55 20.94 0.15
C ALA A 36 -8.84 20.34 1.38
N GLU A 37 -9.49 20.45 2.53
CA GLU A 37 -9.10 19.71 3.72
C GLU A 37 -8.75 18.29 3.27
N GLU A 38 -7.70 17.71 3.88
CA GLU A 38 -7.23 16.36 3.54
C GLU A 38 -8.42 15.48 3.15
N LYS A 39 -8.37 14.91 1.95
CA LYS A 39 -9.44 14.04 1.48
C LYS A 39 -9.68 13.02 2.57
N THR A 40 -10.73 13.22 3.34
CA THR A 40 -11.19 12.15 4.22
C THR A 40 -11.60 11.02 3.31
N TRP A 41 -10.86 9.94 3.36
CA TRP A 41 -11.24 8.71 2.68
C TRP A 41 -12.63 8.31 3.15
N ALA A 42 -13.45 7.73 2.28
CA ALA A 42 -14.79 7.25 2.64
C ALA A 42 -14.77 6.23 3.80
N ALA A 43 -13.61 5.62 4.05
CA ALA A 43 -13.31 4.85 5.25
C ALA A 43 -11.89 5.18 5.69
N GLU A 44 -11.68 5.39 6.99
CA GLU A 44 -10.34 5.52 7.55
C GLU A 44 -9.61 4.18 7.42
N HIS A 45 -8.41 4.23 6.83
CA HIS A 45 -7.51 3.09 6.76
C HIS A 45 -6.65 3.06 8.03
N ILE A 46 -7.22 2.56 9.12
CA ILE A 46 -6.53 2.45 10.40
C ILE A 46 -5.90 1.06 10.49
N VAL A 47 -4.57 1.03 10.45
CA VAL A 47 -3.84 -0.25 10.55
C VAL A 47 -4.06 -0.89 11.92
N GLY A 48 -4.41 -2.18 11.92
CA GLY A 48 -4.64 -2.97 13.11
C GLY A 48 -6.03 -2.81 13.74
N VAL A 49 -6.93 -2.06 13.11
CA VAL A 49 -8.28 -1.84 13.66
C VAL A 49 -9.10 -3.13 13.80
N GLY A 50 -8.81 -4.16 13.01
CA GLY A 50 -9.46 -5.48 13.10
C GLY A 50 -9.14 -6.23 14.39
N LYS A 51 -8.15 -5.78 15.16
CA LYS A 51 -7.80 -6.32 16.49
C LYS A 51 -8.35 -5.47 17.66
N VAL A 52 -9.07 -4.40 17.35
CA VAL A 52 -9.68 -3.53 18.37
C VAL A 52 -11.09 -4.03 18.66
N PHE A 53 -11.29 -4.58 19.84
CA PHE A 53 -12.56 -5.12 20.27
C PHE A 53 -13.17 -4.27 21.39
N GLY A 54 -14.50 -4.15 21.38
CA GLY A 54 -15.24 -3.52 22.47
C GLY A 54 -15.12 -4.28 23.79
N GLU A 55 -15.46 -3.62 24.90
CA GLU A 55 -15.55 -4.25 26.21
C GLU A 55 -16.56 -5.41 26.19
N GLY A 56 -16.21 -6.51 26.86
CA GLY A 56 -17.09 -7.66 27.02
C GLY A 56 -17.08 -8.67 25.85
N VAL A 57 -16.30 -8.46 24.79
CA VAL A 57 -16.13 -9.48 23.74
C VAL A 57 -15.27 -10.63 24.31
N PRO A 58 -15.77 -11.90 24.34
CA PRO A 58 -15.04 -13.04 24.86
C PRO A 58 -13.75 -13.31 24.06
N GLU A 59 -12.71 -13.83 24.71
CA GLU A 59 -11.40 -14.07 24.09
C GLU A 59 -11.49 -15.06 22.93
N ASN A 60 -12.23 -16.14 23.08
CA ASN A 60 -12.41 -17.11 22.00
C ASN A 60 -13.06 -16.51 20.74
N VAL A 61 -13.95 -15.51 20.89
CA VAL A 61 -14.56 -14.80 19.75
C VAL A 61 -13.53 -13.89 19.09
N ARG A 62 -12.67 -13.22 19.87
CA ARG A 62 -11.57 -12.40 19.34
C ARG A 62 -10.58 -13.24 18.55
N GLU A 63 -10.18 -14.39 19.10
CA GLU A 63 -9.29 -15.35 18.43
C GLU A 63 -9.88 -15.88 17.13
N GLU A 64 -11.18 -16.21 17.12
CA GLU A 64 -11.88 -16.67 15.91
C GLU A 64 -11.90 -15.59 14.84
N ILE A 65 -12.18 -14.34 15.18
CA ILE A 65 -12.17 -13.22 14.23
C ILE A 65 -10.76 -12.99 13.66
N ILE A 66 -9.73 -12.95 14.50
CA ILE A 66 -8.35 -12.74 14.05
C ILE A 66 -7.88 -13.91 13.18
N SER A 67 -8.20 -15.13 13.54
CA SER A 67 -7.89 -16.32 12.75
C SER A 67 -8.59 -16.28 11.39
N GLY A 68 -9.85 -15.85 11.33
CA GLY A 68 -10.59 -15.66 10.11
C GLY A 68 -9.96 -14.59 9.20
N LEU A 69 -9.55 -13.45 9.76
CA LEU A 69 -8.86 -12.39 9.01
C LEU A 69 -7.53 -12.87 8.41
N ARG A 70 -6.74 -13.67 9.17
CA ARG A 70 -5.49 -14.26 8.67
C ARG A 70 -5.74 -15.25 7.55
N ALA A 71 -6.73 -16.12 7.71
CA ALA A 71 -7.09 -17.10 6.67
C ALA A 71 -7.54 -16.42 5.37
N ASN A 72 -8.34 -15.35 5.47
CA ASN A 72 -8.71 -14.56 4.29
C ASN A 72 -7.48 -13.90 3.66
N PHE A 73 -6.63 -13.24 4.44
CA PHE A 73 -5.38 -12.64 3.91
C PHE A 73 -4.54 -13.65 3.12
N GLU A 74 -4.31 -14.84 3.68
CA GLU A 74 -3.55 -15.91 3.03
C GLU A 74 -4.26 -16.43 1.77
N GLY A 75 -5.59 -16.55 1.81
CA GLY A 75 -6.40 -16.94 0.66
C GLY A 75 -6.25 -15.98 -0.50
N GLU A 76 -6.48 -14.69 -0.26
CA GLU A 76 -6.35 -13.64 -1.28
C GLU A 76 -4.93 -13.57 -1.88
N CYS A 77 -3.90 -13.63 -1.04
CA CYS A 77 -2.52 -13.69 -1.52
C CYS A 77 -2.27 -14.89 -2.44
N SER A 78 -2.85 -16.05 -2.12
CA SER A 78 -2.74 -17.25 -2.93
C SER A 78 -3.46 -17.11 -4.27
N GLU A 79 -4.64 -16.49 -4.27
CA GLU A 79 -5.44 -16.24 -5.47
C GLU A 79 -4.75 -15.29 -6.45
N VAL A 80 -4.04 -14.27 -5.97
CA VAL A 80 -3.20 -13.40 -6.82
C VAL A 80 -2.23 -14.24 -7.67
N GLY A 81 -1.45 -15.10 -7.03
CA GLY A 81 -0.48 -15.96 -7.73
C GLY A 81 -1.15 -16.96 -8.67
N MET A 82 -2.24 -17.57 -8.24
CA MET A 82 -3.00 -18.55 -9.00
C MET A 82 -3.61 -17.93 -10.27
N TYR A 83 -4.25 -16.77 -10.17
CA TYR A 83 -4.88 -16.10 -11.30
C TYR A 83 -3.85 -15.59 -12.31
N LEU A 84 -2.72 -15.06 -11.86
CA LEU A 84 -1.62 -14.72 -12.78
C LEU A 84 -1.06 -15.94 -13.52
N ALA A 85 -0.99 -17.11 -12.86
CA ALA A 85 -0.57 -18.35 -13.53
C ALA A 85 -1.61 -18.79 -14.57
N MET A 86 -2.91 -18.71 -14.25
CA MET A 86 -4.02 -19.02 -15.17
C MET A 86 -4.04 -18.06 -16.38
N ALA A 87 -3.76 -16.78 -16.17
CA ALA A 87 -3.63 -15.79 -17.23
C ALA A 87 -2.55 -16.20 -18.24
N ARG A 88 -1.36 -16.61 -17.73
CA ARG A 88 -0.26 -17.07 -18.58
C ARG A 88 -0.64 -18.33 -19.40
N VAL A 89 -1.42 -19.25 -18.85
CA VAL A 89 -1.94 -20.40 -19.57
C VAL A 89 -2.86 -19.96 -20.70
N ALA A 90 -3.85 -19.11 -20.40
CA ALA A 90 -4.81 -18.61 -21.37
C ALA A 90 -4.13 -17.88 -22.55
N HIS A 91 -3.14 -17.03 -22.27
CA HIS A 91 -2.36 -16.37 -23.32
C HIS A 91 -1.59 -17.34 -24.22
N ARG A 92 -0.95 -18.38 -23.63
CA ARG A 92 -0.26 -19.42 -24.42
C ARG A 92 -1.20 -20.26 -25.30
N GLU A 93 -2.42 -20.46 -24.84
CA GLU A 93 -3.45 -21.20 -25.59
C GLU A 93 -4.18 -20.33 -26.63
N GLY A 94 -3.88 -19.03 -26.71
CA GLY A 94 -4.48 -18.11 -27.69
C GLY A 94 -5.82 -17.53 -27.24
N TYR A 95 -6.10 -17.48 -25.96
CA TYR A 95 -7.29 -16.86 -25.36
C TYR A 95 -6.97 -15.54 -24.63
N PRO A 96 -6.55 -14.49 -25.33
CA PRO A 96 -6.07 -13.27 -24.68
C PRO A 96 -7.15 -12.57 -23.84
N GLU A 97 -8.40 -12.63 -24.23
CA GLU A 97 -9.51 -12.03 -23.47
C GLU A 97 -9.67 -12.70 -22.11
N ILE A 98 -9.55 -14.02 -22.05
CA ILE A 98 -9.59 -14.78 -20.79
C ILE A 98 -8.35 -14.45 -19.95
N GLY A 99 -7.17 -14.36 -20.57
CA GLY A 99 -5.94 -13.98 -19.90
C GLY A 99 -6.03 -12.61 -19.24
N LEU A 100 -6.50 -11.61 -19.97
CA LEU A 100 -6.70 -10.24 -19.44
C LEU A 100 -7.72 -10.20 -18.30
N TYR A 101 -8.76 -11.03 -18.35
CA TYR A 101 -9.72 -11.10 -17.26
C TYR A 101 -9.08 -11.67 -15.97
N TRP A 102 -8.28 -12.74 -16.10
CA TRP A 102 -7.53 -13.29 -14.97
C TRP A 102 -6.52 -12.30 -14.37
N GLU A 103 -5.81 -11.55 -15.20
CA GLU A 103 -4.91 -10.49 -14.74
C GLU A 103 -5.65 -9.42 -13.94
N LYS A 104 -6.82 -9.00 -14.43
CA LYS A 104 -7.68 -8.04 -13.74
C LYS A 104 -8.16 -8.60 -12.38
N ALA A 105 -8.65 -9.84 -12.34
CA ALA A 105 -9.07 -10.49 -11.11
C ALA A 105 -7.92 -10.57 -10.10
N ALA A 106 -6.70 -10.92 -10.52
CA ALA A 106 -5.54 -10.94 -9.64
C ALA A 106 -5.25 -9.58 -8.97
N TYR A 107 -5.49 -8.47 -9.68
CA TYR A 107 -5.39 -7.13 -9.08
C TYR A 107 -6.50 -6.87 -8.06
N GLU A 108 -7.71 -7.33 -8.30
CA GLU A 108 -8.83 -7.21 -7.36
C GLU A 108 -8.52 -7.99 -6.07
N GLU A 109 -7.99 -9.23 -6.18
CA GLU A 109 -7.58 -10.01 -5.00
C GLU A 109 -6.38 -9.37 -4.26
N ALA A 110 -5.48 -8.71 -4.97
CA ALA A 110 -4.40 -7.96 -4.32
C ALA A 110 -4.93 -6.80 -3.44
N GLU A 111 -5.98 -6.10 -3.88
CA GLU A 111 -6.65 -5.07 -3.09
C GLU A 111 -7.37 -5.67 -1.86
N HIS A 112 -8.00 -6.84 -2.01
CA HIS A 112 -8.61 -7.56 -0.88
C HIS A 112 -7.54 -7.97 0.14
N ALA A 113 -6.44 -8.57 -0.32
CA ALA A 113 -5.31 -8.92 0.54
C ALA A 113 -4.75 -7.70 1.29
N ALA A 114 -4.56 -6.58 0.59
CA ALA A 114 -4.09 -5.35 1.21
C ALA A 114 -5.05 -4.88 2.32
N LYS A 115 -6.36 -5.00 2.11
CA LYS A 115 -7.36 -4.65 3.11
C LYS A 115 -7.28 -5.53 4.36
N PHE A 116 -7.14 -6.84 4.20
CA PHE A 116 -6.95 -7.76 5.34
C PHE A 116 -5.62 -7.50 6.05
N ALA A 117 -4.55 -7.19 5.32
CA ALA A 117 -3.27 -6.79 5.91
C ALA A 117 -3.39 -5.54 6.79
N GLU A 118 -4.12 -4.51 6.32
CA GLU A 118 -4.41 -3.31 7.09
C GLU A 118 -5.23 -3.62 8.35
N LEU A 119 -6.30 -4.41 8.24
CA LEU A 119 -7.12 -4.80 9.37
C LEU A 119 -6.32 -5.53 10.45
N LEU A 120 -5.42 -6.40 10.06
CA LEU A 120 -4.55 -7.16 10.96
C LEU A 120 -3.42 -6.32 11.56
N GLY A 121 -2.79 -5.44 10.78
CA GLY A 121 -1.60 -4.69 11.21
C GLY A 121 -0.44 -5.60 11.63
N GLU A 122 -0.29 -6.76 10.99
CA GLU A 122 0.77 -7.74 11.29
C GLU A 122 1.94 -7.66 10.31
N VAL A 123 1.63 -7.43 9.03
CA VAL A 123 2.61 -7.35 7.93
C VAL A 123 2.81 -5.92 7.44
N VAL A 124 2.01 -4.98 7.92
CA VAL A 124 2.06 -3.55 7.60
C VAL A 124 1.80 -2.73 8.84
N THR A 125 2.42 -1.54 8.92
CA THR A 125 2.22 -0.56 9.99
C THR A 125 1.81 0.79 9.39
N ASP A 126 1.37 1.72 10.20
CA ASP A 126 1.08 3.11 9.86
C ASP A 126 2.33 3.98 9.62
N SER A 127 3.52 3.39 9.70
CA SER A 127 4.79 4.06 9.52
C SER A 127 5.56 3.53 8.32
N THR A 128 5.74 4.36 7.29
CA THR A 128 6.56 4.03 6.12
C THR A 128 7.98 3.60 6.51
N LYS A 129 8.57 4.28 7.50
CA LYS A 129 9.90 3.92 8.02
C LYS A 129 9.92 2.49 8.56
N LYS A 130 8.98 2.15 9.46
CA LYS A 130 8.89 0.80 10.03
C LYS A 130 8.62 -0.27 8.97
N ASN A 131 7.76 0.03 7.99
CA ASN A 131 7.48 -0.91 6.89
C ASN A 131 8.74 -1.19 6.07
N LEU A 132 9.59 -0.18 5.81
CA LEU A 132 10.88 -0.38 5.15
C LEU A 132 11.84 -1.21 6.00
N GLU A 133 11.96 -0.91 7.31
CA GLU A 133 12.80 -1.68 8.24
C GLU A 133 12.40 -3.16 8.25
N MET A 134 11.11 -3.47 8.39
CA MET A 134 10.59 -4.84 8.37
C MET A 134 10.89 -5.56 7.05
N ARG A 135 10.85 -4.88 5.92
CA ARG A 135 11.15 -5.49 4.62
C ARG A 135 12.65 -5.72 4.44
N VAL A 136 13.49 -4.77 4.82
CA VAL A 136 14.95 -4.97 4.81
C VAL A 136 15.34 -6.23 5.60
N ASP A 137 14.81 -6.40 6.80
CA ASP A 137 15.10 -7.56 7.65
C ASP A 137 14.60 -8.88 7.01
N ALA A 138 13.38 -8.87 6.44
CA ALA A 138 12.81 -10.06 5.81
C ALA A 138 13.56 -10.47 4.53
N GLU A 139 13.84 -9.54 3.63
CA GLU A 139 14.53 -9.80 2.37
C GLU A 139 15.98 -10.27 2.60
N ASN A 140 16.68 -9.71 3.57
CA ASN A 140 18.02 -10.13 3.96
C ASN A 140 18.03 -11.53 4.63
N GLY A 141 16.93 -11.92 5.29
CA GLY A 141 16.75 -13.26 5.88
C GLY A 141 16.40 -14.36 4.84
N ALA A 142 15.80 -13.98 3.71
CA ALA A 142 15.32 -14.93 2.70
C ALA A 142 16.43 -15.56 1.85
N THR A 143 17.67 -15.14 1.96
CA THR A 143 18.82 -15.64 1.17
C THR A 143 19.18 -17.10 1.43
N ALA A 144 18.54 -17.79 2.39
CA ALA A 144 18.84 -19.16 2.77
C ALA A 144 18.14 -20.24 1.94
N ILE A 145 17.19 -19.90 1.04
CA ILE A 145 16.47 -20.87 0.17
C ILE A 145 17.08 -20.86 -1.23
N HIS A 146 18.36 -21.12 -1.31
CA HIS A 146 19.23 -20.68 -2.41
C HIS A 146 19.14 -21.45 -3.73
N ASP A 147 18.68 -22.70 -3.81
CA ASP A 147 18.97 -23.51 -4.99
C ASP A 147 17.79 -23.80 -5.95
N THR A 148 16.56 -23.58 -5.54
CA THR A 148 15.38 -23.92 -6.38
C THR A 148 14.75 -22.69 -7.06
N VAL A 149 15.09 -21.48 -6.62
CA VAL A 149 14.46 -20.21 -7.06
C VAL A 149 15.51 -19.10 -7.28
N HIS A 150 16.57 -19.44 -7.96
CA HIS A 150 17.76 -18.56 -8.14
C HIS A 150 17.43 -17.14 -8.68
N GLU A 151 16.44 -17.01 -9.56
CA GLU A 151 16.00 -15.70 -10.05
C GLU A 151 15.21 -14.94 -8.97
N MET A 152 14.34 -15.60 -8.24
CA MET A 152 13.58 -15.00 -7.14
C MET A 152 14.53 -14.52 -6.03
N ALA A 153 15.53 -15.31 -5.66
CA ALA A 153 16.53 -14.90 -4.66
C ALA A 153 17.34 -13.66 -5.08
N ARG A 154 17.59 -13.47 -6.39
CA ARG A 154 18.19 -12.24 -6.92
C ARG A 154 17.26 -11.04 -6.82
N ASP A 155 15.97 -11.24 -7.06
CA ASP A 155 14.96 -10.20 -6.93
C ASP A 155 14.80 -9.80 -5.47
N GLU A 156 14.75 -10.75 -4.53
CA GLU A 156 14.69 -10.48 -3.09
C GLU A 156 15.93 -9.68 -2.62
N ALA A 157 17.13 -10.06 -3.04
CA ALA A 157 18.36 -9.32 -2.73
C ALA A 157 18.35 -7.89 -3.32
N ARG A 158 17.73 -7.70 -4.49
CA ARG A 158 17.55 -6.38 -5.11
C ARG A 158 16.52 -5.55 -4.34
N HIS A 159 15.40 -6.16 -3.93
CA HIS A 159 14.39 -5.51 -3.11
C HIS A 159 14.97 -5.05 -1.78
N GLY A 160 15.69 -5.90 -1.06
CA GLY A 160 16.34 -5.55 0.19
C GLY A 160 17.26 -4.33 0.05
N LYS A 161 18.14 -4.32 -0.96
CA LYS A 161 19.01 -3.17 -1.24
C LYS A 161 18.25 -1.90 -1.62
N ALA A 162 17.15 -2.02 -2.35
CA ALA A 162 16.30 -0.88 -2.70
C ALA A 162 15.64 -0.29 -1.44
N PHE A 163 15.11 -1.14 -0.56
CA PHE A 163 14.51 -0.72 0.71
C PHE A 163 15.52 -0.09 1.66
N GLU A 164 16.74 -0.65 1.80
CA GLU A 164 17.84 -0.05 2.55
C GLU A 164 18.20 1.35 2.02
N GLY A 165 18.29 1.49 0.69
CA GLY A 165 18.58 2.77 0.04
C GLY A 165 17.50 3.82 0.29
N LEU A 166 16.23 3.44 0.24
CA LEU A 166 15.11 4.32 0.56
C LEU A 166 15.10 4.72 2.04
N LEU A 167 15.30 3.75 2.94
CA LEU A 167 15.38 3.99 4.37
C LEU A 167 16.49 4.99 4.71
N ALA A 168 17.68 4.77 4.19
CA ALA A 168 18.82 5.66 4.40
C ALA A 168 18.63 7.07 3.80
N ARG A 169 17.84 7.18 2.71
CA ARG A 169 17.60 8.45 2.02
C ARG A 169 16.60 9.34 2.74
N TYR A 170 15.54 8.77 3.26
CA TYR A 170 14.39 9.54 3.77
C TYR A 170 14.27 9.56 5.30
N PHE A 171 14.91 8.64 6.00
CA PHE A 171 14.75 8.47 7.45
C PHE A 171 16.10 8.43 8.20
N LYS A 172 16.92 9.43 7.94
CA LYS A 172 18.20 9.63 8.65
C LYS A 172 17.97 10.02 10.11
#